data_2121fb322719679036518ab7d9638561
#
_entry.id   2121fb322719679036518ab7d9638561
#
_cell.length_a   1.000
_cell.length_b   1.000
_cell.length_c   1.000
_cell.angle_alpha   90.00
_cell.angle_beta   90.00
_cell.angle_gamma   90.00
#
_symmetry.space_group_name_H-M   'P 1'
#
loop_
_entity.id
_entity.type
_entity.pdbx_description
1 polymer ?
#
loop_
_entity_poly.entity_id
_entity_poly.type
_entity_poly.pdbx_seq_one_letter_code
_entity_poly.pdbx_strand_id
1 'polypeptide(L)'
;LLYPLLQGYDSVAVESDVEFGGTDQKFNLLVGRDLQRMMGQRPQQCLLVPILVGTDGVRRMGKSLGNYIGLNELPNDMYGKIMSLPDESADPDPQDGETGEERTRNTVLDYFNYLTDVPTAELIELHDGLADGSVNPMELKKRLADELVVQFHDDDAARSARNHFERTVQRRELPEDIPIYEISEALDKKRVSDLLVSA
;
A
#
# COMPACT_ATOMS: atom_id res chain seq x y z
N LEU A 1 28.32 1.53 -1.52
CA LEU A 1 29.22 0.49 -2.09
C LEU A 1 29.50 -0.68 -1.14
N LEU A 2 29.57 -0.48 0.20
CA LEU A 2 29.84 -1.56 1.17
C LEU A 2 28.58 -2.26 1.68
N TYR A 3 27.41 -1.65 1.52
CA TYR A 3 26.14 -2.16 2.07
C TYR A 3 25.83 -3.62 1.66
N PRO A 4 25.94 -4.01 0.37
CA PRO A 4 25.69 -5.39 -0.02
C PRO A 4 26.65 -6.40 0.64
N LEU A 5 27.91 -6.02 0.84
CA LEU A 5 28.89 -6.86 1.51
C LEU A 5 28.62 -7.01 3.01
N LEU A 6 28.17 -5.93 3.66
CA LEU A 6 27.80 -5.96 5.09
C LEU A 6 26.57 -6.83 5.29
N GLN A 7 25.51 -6.64 4.50
CA GLN A 7 24.32 -7.48 4.53
C GLN A 7 24.65 -8.95 4.21
N GLY A 8 25.48 -9.18 3.20
CA GLY A 8 25.90 -10.53 2.85
C GLY A 8 26.74 -11.20 3.95
N TYR A 9 27.54 -10.43 4.70
CA TYR A 9 28.27 -10.95 5.86
C TYR A 9 27.35 -11.26 7.04
N ASP A 10 26.25 -10.52 7.21
CA ASP A 10 25.21 -10.86 8.21
C ASP A 10 24.63 -12.26 7.93
N SER A 11 24.40 -12.61 6.67
CA SER A 11 23.96 -13.95 6.28
C SER A 11 24.96 -15.03 6.69
N VAL A 12 26.27 -14.73 6.56
CA VAL A 12 27.35 -15.63 7.02
C VAL A 12 27.37 -15.75 8.53
N ALA A 13 27.29 -14.62 9.25
CA ALA A 13 27.37 -14.56 10.71
C ALA A 13 26.18 -15.25 11.40
N VAL A 14 24.99 -15.14 10.81
CA VAL A 14 23.76 -15.80 11.29
C VAL A 14 23.70 -17.27 10.87
N GLU A 15 24.52 -17.68 9.87
CA GLU A 15 24.44 -19.00 9.24
C GLU A 15 23.04 -19.28 8.68
N SER A 16 22.44 -18.27 8.03
CA SER A 16 21.04 -18.33 7.59
C SER A 16 20.81 -19.42 6.53
N ASP A 17 19.75 -20.22 6.72
CA ASP A 17 19.29 -21.20 5.72
C ASP A 17 18.36 -20.55 4.68
N VAL A 18 17.59 -19.54 5.09
CA VAL A 18 16.63 -18.81 4.24
C VAL A 18 16.67 -17.33 4.57
N GLU A 19 16.74 -16.49 3.54
CA GLU A 19 16.63 -15.04 3.67
C GLU A 19 15.48 -14.53 2.81
N PHE A 20 14.62 -13.67 3.40
CA PHE A 20 13.50 -13.04 2.72
C PHE A 20 13.85 -11.59 2.38
N GLY A 21 13.44 -11.13 1.22
CA GLY A 21 13.60 -9.73 0.82
C GLY A 21 12.63 -9.31 -0.26
N GLY A 22 12.54 -8.01 -0.52
CA GLY A 22 11.90 -7.50 -1.71
C GLY A 22 12.73 -7.78 -2.96
N THR A 23 12.11 -7.69 -4.13
CA THR A 23 12.81 -7.85 -5.41
C THR A 23 14.00 -6.89 -5.56
N ASP A 24 13.90 -5.68 -4.98
CA ASP A 24 14.98 -4.70 -4.92
C ASP A 24 16.22 -5.16 -4.13
N GLN A 25 16.08 -6.15 -3.24
CA GLN A 25 17.15 -6.72 -2.43
C GLN A 25 17.83 -7.94 -3.07
N LYS A 26 17.37 -8.39 -4.24
CA LYS A 26 17.86 -9.61 -4.93
C LYS A 26 19.37 -9.68 -5.01
N PHE A 27 20.01 -8.59 -5.44
CA PHE A 27 21.46 -8.53 -5.54
C PHE A 27 22.15 -8.76 -4.18
N ASN A 28 21.70 -8.11 -3.12
CA ASN A 28 22.29 -8.23 -1.79
C ASN A 28 22.17 -9.66 -1.25
N LEU A 29 20.99 -10.28 -1.42
CA LEU A 29 20.75 -11.65 -0.99
C LEU A 29 21.64 -12.65 -1.73
N LEU A 30 21.87 -12.43 -3.02
CA LEU A 30 22.77 -13.27 -3.82
C LEU A 30 24.22 -13.10 -3.39
N VAL A 31 24.66 -11.89 -3.01
CA VAL A 31 25.99 -11.66 -2.41
C VAL A 31 26.13 -12.46 -1.11
N GLY A 32 25.11 -12.52 -0.26
CA GLY A 32 25.09 -13.35 0.94
C GLY A 32 25.34 -14.83 0.64
N ARG A 33 24.65 -15.38 -0.37
CA ARG A 33 24.86 -16.77 -0.83
C ARG A 33 26.30 -17.02 -1.27
N ASP A 34 26.89 -16.08 -2.00
CA ASP A 34 28.25 -16.23 -2.50
C ASP A 34 29.27 -16.15 -1.37
N LEU A 35 29.09 -15.25 -0.42
CA LEU A 35 29.92 -15.17 0.78
C LEU A 35 29.84 -16.42 1.65
N GLN A 36 28.64 -16.97 1.88
CA GLN A 36 28.47 -18.24 2.59
C GLN A 36 29.24 -19.37 1.91
N ARG A 37 29.15 -19.45 0.57
CA ARG A 37 29.90 -20.47 -0.20
C ARG A 37 31.40 -20.29 -0.06
N MET A 38 31.93 -19.06 -0.12
CA MET A 38 33.33 -18.74 0.07
C MET A 38 33.84 -19.10 1.47
N MET A 39 32.97 -18.99 2.49
CA MET A 39 33.26 -19.35 3.88
C MET A 39 33.02 -20.82 4.20
N GLY A 40 32.68 -21.65 3.20
CA GLY A 40 32.46 -23.09 3.38
C GLY A 40 31.11 -23.45 3.99
N GLN A 41 30.19 -22.51 4.08
CA GLN A 41 28.81 -22.70 4.55
C GLN A 41 27.89 -23.18 3.41
N ARG A 42 26.75 -23.77 3.79
CA ARG A 42 25.66 -24.05 2.85
C ARG A 42 25.01 -22.73 2.41
N PRO A 43 24.93 -22.44 1.10
CA PRO A 43 24.30 -21.22 0.64
C PRO A 43 22.80 -21.19 0.97
N GLN A 44 22.34 -20.07 1.53
CA GLN A 44 20.94 -19.84 1.85
C GLN A 44 20.01 -19.88 0.64
N GLN A 45 18.74 -20.17 0.85
CA GLN A 45 17.68 -19.94 -0.11
C GLN A 45 17.21 -18.48 -0.01
N CYS A 46 16.99 -17.84 -1.15
CA CYS A 46 16.46 -16.47 -1.20
C CYS A 46 15.01 -16.52 -1.66
N LEU A 47 14.10 -16.01 -0.82
CA LEU A 47 12.70 -15.83 -1.16
C LEU A 47 12.43 -14.35 -1.37
N LEU A 48 12.08 -14.00 -2.61
CA LEU A 48 11.82 -12.62 -3.01
C LEU A 48 10.31 -12.39 -3.13
N VAL A 49 9.85 -11.29 -2.56
CA VAL A 49 8.46 -10.84 -2.68
C VAL A 49 8.40 -9.56 -3.50
N PRO A 50 7.33 -9.36 -4.27
CA PRO A 50 7.12 -8.13 -5.03
C PRO A 50 7.08 -6.90 -4.12
N ILE A 51 7.44 -5.75 -4.70
CA ILE A 51 7.36 -4.47 -4.00
C ILE A 51 5.95 -3.92 -4.15
N LEU A 52 5.33 -3.59 -3.01
CA LEU A 52 4.03 -2.93 -3.00
C LEU A 52 4.21 -1.43 -3.24
N VAL A 53 3.47 -0.91 -4.20
CA VAL A 53 3.39 0.54 -4.47
C VAL A 53 2.59 1.21 -3.35
N GLY A 54 3.02 2.39 -2.93
CA GLY A 54 2.30 3.17 -1.93
C GLY A 54 1.04 3.84 -2.47
N THR A 55 0.34 4.54 -1.59
CA THR A 55 -0.91 5.25 -1.93
C THR A 55 -0.73 6.36 -2.97
N ASP A 56 0.53 6.75 -3.25
CA ASP A 56 0.87 7.70 -4.30
C ASP A 56 0.91 7.08 -5.72
N GLY A 57 0.83 5.75 -5.83
CA GLY A 57 0.83 5.03 -7.10
C GLY A 57 2.15 5.06 -7.88
N VAL A 58 3.24 5.56 -7.28
CA VAL A 58 4.52 5.77 -7.98
C VAL A 58 5.68 5.13 -7.25
N ARG A 59 5.78 5.37 -5.93
CA ARG A 59 6.92 4.92 -5.13
C ARG A 59 6.54 3.70 -4.30
N ARG A 60 7.54 2.88 -3.97
CA ARG A 60 7.34 1.79 -3.01
C ARG A 60 6.69 2.30 -1.73
N MET A 61 5.82 1.50 -1.15
CA MET A 61 5.21 1.83 0.14
C MET A 61 6.28 1.96 1.24
N GLY A 62 6.20 3.03 2.02
CA GLY A 62 7.16 3.27 3.09
C GLY A 62 6.72 4.34 4.08
N LYS A 63 6.99 4.09 5.38
CA LYS A 63 6.68 5.05 6.46
C LYS A 63 7.35 6.39 6.25
N SER A 64 8.62 6.40 5.84
CA SER A 64 9.38 7.63 5.59
C SER A 64 8.87 8.44 4.39
N LEU A 65 8.12 7.82 3.51
CA LEU A 65 7.52 8.45 2.33
C LEU A 65 6.10 8.97 2.59
N GLY A 66 5.49 8.59 3.71
CA GLY A 66 4.12 8.97 4.05
C GLY A 66 3.04 8.35 3.17
N ASN A 67 3.39 7.39 2.30
CA ASN A 67 2.52 6.76 1.31
C ASN A 67 2.09 5.34 1.73
N TYR A 68 2.06 5.06 3.02
CA TYR A 68 1.75 3.73 3.55
C TYR A 68 0.33 3.66 4.14
N ILE A 69 -0.18 2.44 4.24
CA ILE A 69 -1.38 2.09 4.99
C ILE A 69 -0.89 1.33 6.23
N GLY A 70 -1.15 1.87 7.42
CA GLY A 70 -0.72 1.26 8.68
C GLY A 70 -1.73 0.21 9.17
N LEU A 71 -1.24 -0.91 9.69
CA LEU A 71 -2.09 -1.98 10.20
C LEU A 71 -2.89 -1.57 11.46
N ASN A 72 -2.37 -0.58 12.20
CA ASN A 72 -3.01 -0.05 13.42
C ASN A 72 -3.79 1.25 13.17
N GLU A 73 -4.02 1.62 11.92
CA GLU A 73 -4.84 2.79 11.60
C GLU A 73 -6.32 2.52 11.92
N LEU A 74 -7.06 3.59 12.18
CA LEU A 74 -8.50 3.47 12.37
C LEU A 74 -9.17 2.94 11.09
N PRO A 75 -10.25 2.15 11.19
CA PRO A 75 -10.93 1.58 10.04
C PRO A 75 -11.32 2.60 8.96
N ASN A 76 -11.79 3.78 9.38
CA ASN A 76 -12.15 4.86 8.46
C ASN A 76 -10.95 5.41 7.68
N ASP A 77 -9.80 5.55 8.36
CA ASP A 77 -8.57 6.06 7.74
C ASP A 77 -7.99 5.03 6.75
N MET A 78 -7.94 3.76 7.17
CA MET A 78 -7.52 2.65 6.31
C MET A 78 -8.41 2.57 5.06
N TYR A 79 -9.72 2.59 5.24
CA TYR A 79 -10.69 2.58 4.15
C TYR A 79 -10.49 3.76 3.19
N GLY A 80 -10.38 4.97 3.72
CA GLY A 80 -10.15 6.19 2.95
C GLY A 80 -8.86 6.15 2.14
N LYS A 81 -7.76 5.65 2.70
CA LYS A 81 -6.49 5.48 2.01
C LYS A 81 -6.58 4.48 0.85
N ILE A 82 -7.27 3.35 1.05
CA ILE A 82 -7.48 2.36 -0.02
C ILE A 82 -8.32 2.97 -1.14
N MET A 83 -9.38 3.71 -0.80
CA MET A 83 -10.20 4.41 -1.79
C MET A 83 -9.44 5.49 -2.55
N SER A 84 -8.35 6.04 -1.99
CA SER A 84 -7.49 7.04 -2.64
C SER A 84 -6.44 6.45 -3.58
N LEU A 85 -6.27 5.12 -3.61
CA LEU A 85 -5.33 4.48 -4.53
C LEU A 85 -5.64 4.86 -5.97
N PRO A 86 -4.64 5.18 -6.79
CA PRO A 86 -4.84 5.36 -8.23
C PRO A 86 -5.23 4.02 -8.87
N ASP A 87 -5.97 4.07 -9.97
CA ASP A 87 -6.33 2.86 -10.72
C ASP A 87 -5.11 2.23 -11.38
N GLU A 88 -4.19 3.07 -11.83
CA GLU A 88 -2.95 2.67 -12.49
C GLU A 88 -1.73 3.19 -11.73
N SER A 89 -0.67 2.43 -11.74
CA SER A 89 0.63 2.79 -11.16
C SER A 89 1.77 2.50 -12.13
N ALA A 90 2.88 3.23 -11.93
CA ALA A 90 4.16 2.86 -12.53
C ALA A 90 4.69 1.58 -11.89
N ASP A 91 5.43 0.77 -12.63
CA ASP A 91 6.12 -0.39 -12.06
C ASP A 91 7.24 0.10 -11.12
N PRO A 92 7.20 -0.24 -9.83
CA PRO A 92 8.21 0.19 -8.86
C PRO A 92 9.56 -0.52 -9.04
N ASP A 93 9.61 -1.61 -9.81
CA ASP A 93 10.81 -2.38 -10.09
C ASP A 93 11.07 -2.49 -11.60
N PRO A 94 11.70 -1.46 -12.19
CA PRO A 94 11.98 -1.44 -13.63
C PRO A 94 13.03 -2.48 -14.07
N GLN A 95 13.58 -3.30 -13.17
CA GLN A 95 14.61 -4.28 -13.49
C GLN A 95 14.09 -5.54 -14.21
N ASP A 96 12.77 -5.77 -14.22
CA ASP A 96 12.16 -6.83 -15.02
C ASP A 96 11.92 -6.44 -16.49
N GLY A 97 12.34 -5.23 -16.89
CA GLY A 97 12.13 -4.68 -18.23
C GLY A 97 13.22 -5.03 -19.22
N GLU A 98 13.16 -6.19 -19.86
CA GLU A 98 13.93 -6.43 -21.10
C GLU A 98 13.46 -5.54 -22.29
N THR A 99 12.39 -4.76 -22.15
CA THR A 99 11.77 -4.04 -23.28
C THR A 99 11.70 -2.52 -23.16
N GLY A 100 12.09 -1.90 -22.04
CA GLY A 100 12.11 -0.44 -21.91
C GLY A 100 10.73 0.25 -22.01
N GLU A 101 9.64 -0.49 -22.06
CA GLU A 101 8.29 0.04 -22.02
C GLU A 101 7.86 0.20 -20.56
N GLU A 102 7.41 1.41 -20.21
CA GLU A 102 6.75 1.66 -18.92
C GLU A 102 5.49 0.78 -18.86
N ARG A 103 5.56 -0.31 -18.10
CA ARG A 103 4.39 -1.14 -17.86
C ARG A 103 3.51 -0.44 -16.84
N THR A 104 2.37 0.02 -17.29
CA THR A 104 1.29 0.45 -16.41
C THR A 104 0.69 -0.79 -15.75
N ARG A 105 0.65 -0.81 -14.42
CA ARG A 105 0.03 -1.87 -13.62
C ARG A 105 -1.26 -1.36 -13.03
N ASN A 106 -2.24 -2.24 -12.86
CA ASN A 106 -3.44 -1.89 -12.12
C ASN A 106 -3.16 -2.04 -10.62
N THR A 107 -3.08 -0.91 -9.92
CA THR A 107 -2.74 -0.86 -8.49
C THR A 107 -3.73 -1.65 -7.64
N VAL A 108 -5.01 -1.59 -7.96
CA VAL A 108 -6.07 -2.24 -7.19
C VAL A 108 -5.96 -3.76 -7.30
N LEU A 109 -5.69 -4.29 -8.51
CA LEU A 109 -5.49 -5.72 -8.74
C LEU A 109 -4.20 -6.22 -8.08
N ASP A 110 -3.12 -5.43 -8.08
CA ASP A 110 -1.90 -5.76 -7.37
C ASP A 110 -2.14 -5.89 -5.86
N TYR A 111 -2.93 -4.98 -5.28
CA TYR A 111 -3.29 -5.06 -3.87
C TYR A 111 -4.15 -6.29 -3.57
N PHE A 112 -5.11 -6.64 -4.42
CA PHE A 112 -5.84 -7.91 -4.29
C PHE A 112 -4.90 -9.10 -4.32
N ASN A 113 -4.01 -9.15 -5.31
CA ASN A 113 -3.08 -10.27 -5.51
C ASN A 113 -2.09 -10.46 -4.36
N TYR A 114 -1.64 -9.36 -3.74
CA TYR A 114 -0.59 -9.44 -2.71
C TYR A 114 -1.11 -9.41 -1.28
N LEU A 115 -2.32 -8.90 -1.06
CA LEU A 115 -2.83 -8.62 0.29
C LEU A 115 -4.12 -9.37 0.65
N THR A 116 -4.73 -10.08 -0.31
CA THR A 116 -5.98 -10.81 -0.07
C THR A 116 -5.85 -12.27 -0.52
N ASP A 117 -6.79 -13.10 -0.09
CA ASP A 117 -6.87 -14.52 -0.48
C ASP A 117 -7.73 -14.74 -1.74
N VAL A 118 -7.97 -13.70 -2.55
CA VAL A 118 -8.76 -13.80 -3.79
C VAL A 118 -8.03 -14.74 -4.78
N PRO A 119 -8.72 -15.78 -5.29
CA PRO A 119 -8.10 -16.73 -6.20
C PRO A 119 -7.63 -16.08 -7.50
N THR A 120 -6.49 -16.55 -8.04
CA THR A 120 -5.93 -16.04 -9.31
C THR A 120 -6.92 -16.08 -10.47
N ALA A 121 -7.81 -17.10 -10.52
CA ALA A 121 -8.83 -17.17 -11.55
C ALA A 121 -9.80 -15.99 -11.50
N GLU A 122 -10.21 -15.59 -10.30
CA GLU A 122 -11.07 -14.43 -10.10
C GLU A 122 -10.34 -13.12 -10.43
N LEU A 123 -9.04 -13.01 -10.11
CA LEU A 123 -8.24 -11.83 -10.48
C LEU A 123 -8.16 -11.65 -12.00
N ILE A 124 -8.09 -12.74 -12.77
CA ILE A 124 -8.13 -12.70 -14.23
C ILE A 124 -9.49 -12.18 -14.72
N GLU A 125 -10.59 -12.69 -14.15
CA GLU A 125 -11.95 -12.23 -14.49
C GLU A 125 -12.14 -10.74 -14.16
N LEU A 126 -11.63 -10.27 -13.01
CA LEU A 126 -11.66 -8.86 -12.64
C LEU A 126 -10.83 -8.00 -13.58
N HIS A 127 -9.65 -8.47 -13.99
CA HIS A 127 -8.81 -7.78 -14.96
C HIS A 127 -9.52 -7.63 -16.31
N ASP A 128 -10.08 -8.71 -16.83
CA ASP A 128 -10.79 -8.69 -18.10
C ASP A 128 -12.05 -7.82 -18.02
N GLY A 129 -12.77 -7.88 -16.89
CA GLY A 129 -13.95 -7.05 -16.62
C GLY A 129 -13.65 -5.55 -16.49
N LEU A 130 -12.45 -5.18 -15.99
CA LEU A 130 -11.99 -3.79 -16.02
C LEU A 130 -11.69 -3.34 -17.44
N ALA A 131 -11.05 -4.21 -18.25
CA ALA A 131 -10.67 -3.89 -19.62
C ALA A 131 -11.88 -3.72 -20.56
N ASP A 132 -12.94 -4.51 -20.39
CA ASP A 132 -14.16 -4.43 -21.17
C ASP A 132 -15.23 -3.49 -20.58
N GLY A 133 -15.00 -2.94 -19.39
CA GLY A 133 -15.89 -2.00 -18.70
C GLY A 133 -17.07 -2.66 -17.99
N SER A 134 -17.12 -3.98 -17.87
CA SER A 134 -18.18 -4.70 -17.14
C SER A 134 -18.00 -4.61 -15.62
N VAL A 135 -16.77 -4.39 -15.13
CA VAL A 135 -16.45 -4.16 -13.72
C VAL A 135 -16.26 -2.66 -13.47
N ASN A 136 -16.96 -2.13 -12.48
CA ASN A 136 -16.82 -0.75 -12.06
C ASN A 136 -15.58 -0.60 -11.15
N PRO A 137 -14.56 0.21 -11.52
CA PRO A 137 -13.36 0.41 -10.71
C PRO A 137 -13.65 0.89 -9.29
N MET A 138 -14.65 1.75 -9.11
CA MET A 138 -15.04 2.27 -7.80
C MET A 138 -15.58 1.17 -6.88
N GLU A 139 -16.42 0.28 -7.41
CA GLU A 139 -16.95 -0.85 -6.62
C GLU A 139 -15.85 -1.88 -6.32
N LEU A 140 -14.91 -2.07 -7.24
CA LEU A 140 -13.74 -2.92 -7.00
C LEU A 140 -12.86 -2.37 -5.87
N LYS A 141 -12.60 -1.05 -5.84
CA LYS A 141 -11.88 -0.41 -4.72
C LYS A 141 -12.62 -0.55 -3.39
N LYS A 142 -13.94 -0.37 -3.39
CA LYS A 142 -14.75 -0.58 -2.18
C LYS A 142 -14.63 -2.01 -1.66
N ARG A 143 -14.68 -3.00 -2.56
CA ARG A 143 -14.49 -4.40 -2.21
C ARG A 143 -13.10 -4.63 -1.59
N LEU A 144 -12.04 -4.10 -2.20
CA LEU A 144 -10.69 -4.20 -1.66
C LEU A 144 -10.60 -3.56 -0.26
N ALA A 145 -11.21 -2.39 -0.09
CA ALA A 145 -11.23 -1.70 1.20
C ALA A 145 -12.00 -2.50 2.26
N ASP A 146 -13.14 -3.10 1.90
CA ASP A 146 -13.88 -3.98 2.81
C ASP A 146 -13.03 -5.18 3.24
N GLU A 147 -12.42 -5.91 2.29
CA GLU A 147 -11.61 -7.10 2.57
C GLU A 147 -10.42 -6.78 3.47
N LEU A 148 -9.69 -5.69 3.20
CA LEU A 148 -8.54 -5.31 4.02
C LEU A 148 -8.94 -4.81 5.40
N VAL A 149 -10.03 -4.03 5.53
CA VAL A 149 -10.50 -3.60 6.84
C VAL A 149 -11.02 -4.81 7.64
N VAL A 150 -11.72 -5.76 7.04
CA VAL A 150 -12.12 -7.01 7.72
C VAL A 150 -10.90 -7.78 8.22
N GLN A 151 -9.86 -7.89 7.41
CA GLN A 151 -8.65 -8.66 7.75
C GLN A 151 -7.90 -8.09 8.97
N PHE A 152 -7.84 -6.77 9.13
CA PHE A 152 -7.08 -6.12 10.19
C PHE A 152 -7.94 -5.64 11.37
N HIS A 153 -9.25 -5.60 11.21
CA HIS A 153 -10.23 -5.24 12.23
C HIS A 153 -11.33 -6.29 12.29
N ASP A 154 -12.55 -5.97 11.83
CA ASP A 154 -13.67 -6.89 11.75
C ASP A 154 -14.72 -6.44 10.71
N ASP A 155 -15.75 -7.28 10.52
CA ASP A 155 -16.87 -7.01 9.59
C ASP A 155 -17.68 -5.76 9.95
N ASP A 156 -17.87 -5.48 11.25
CA ASP A 156 -18.64 -4.32 11.71
C ASP A 156 -17.88 -3.03 11.46
N ALA A 157 -16.56 -3.05 11.68
CA ALA A 157 -15.67 -1.94 11.37
C ALA A 157 -15.64 -1.64 9.87
N ALA A 158 -15.56 -2.67 9.02
CA ALA A 158 -15.58 -2.50 7.57
C ALA A 158 -16.90 -1.88 7.08
N ARG A 159 -18.04 -2.40 7.55
CA ARG A 159 -19.36 -1.82 7.24
C ARG A 159 -19.49 -0.38 7.69
N SER A 160 -19.01 -0.07 8.90
CA SER A 160 -19.02 1.29 9.43
C SER A 160 -18.15 2.24 8.59
N ALA A 161 -16.93 1.81 8.24
CA ALA A 161 -16.00 2.59 7.44
C ALA A 161 -16.54 2.86 6.02
N ARG A 162 -17.14 1.84 5.39
CA ARG A 162 -17.81 1.99 4.10
C ARG A 162 -18.94 3.02 4.16
N ASN A 163 -19.84 2.88 5.14
CA ASN A 163 -20.95 3.83 5.33
C ASN A 163 -20.45 5.25 5.59
N HIS A 164 -19.40 5.39 6.41
CA HIS A 164 -18.76 6.68 6.66
C HIS A 164 -18.23 7.30 5.37
N PHE A 165 -17.48 6.54 4.58
CA PHE A 165 -16.93 6.99 3.29
C PHE A 165 -18.03 7.40 2.31
N GLU A 166 -19.11 6.60 2.17
CA GLU A 166 -20.22 6.92 1.28
C GLU A 166 -20.96 8.20 1.70
N ARG A 167 -21.16 8.42 3.00
CA ARG A 167 -21.80 9.62 3.51
C ARG A 167 -20.93 10.86 3.34
N THR A 168 -19.69 10.78 3.79
CA THR A 168 -18.81 11.96 3.89
C THR A 168 -18.16 12.33 2.55
N VAL A 169 -17.71 11.34 1.76
CA VAL A 169 -16.96 11.60 0.53
C VAL A 169 -17.87 11.59 -0.69
N GLN A 170 -18.73 10.56 -0.85
CA GLN A 170 -19.55 10.44 -2.04
C GLN A 170 -20.78 11.37 -2.00
N ARG A 171 -21.52 11.39 -0.87
CA ARG A 171 -22.70 12.26 -0.70
C ARG A 171 -22.37 13.65 -0.20
N ARG A 172 -21.11 13.86 0.28
CA ARG A 172 -20.67 15.13 0.86
C ARG A 172 -21.57 15.60 2.02
N GLU A 173 -22.10 14.67 2.78
CA GLU A 173 -22.82 14.96 4.01
C GLU A 173 -21.84 15.50 5.03
N LEU A 174 -22.27 16.48 5.82
CA LEU A 174 -21.43 17.00 6.89
C LEU A 174 -21.26 15.92 7.97
N PRO A 175 -20.03 15.69 8.49
CA PRO A 175 -19.82 14.79 9.62
C PRO A 175 -20.69 15.19 10.81
N GLU A 176 -21.23 14.20 11.55
CA GLU A 176 -22.05 14.47 12.74
C GLU A 176 -21.26 15.10 13.88
N ASP A 177 -19.94 14.84 13.93
CA ASP A 177 -19.01 15.32 14.96
C ASP A 177 -18.17 16.52 14.49
N ILE A 178 -18.79 17.51 13.86
CA ILE A 178 -18.06 18.76 13.58
C ILE A 178 -17.89 19.52 14.88
N PRO A 179 -16.64 19.78 15.33
CA PRO A 179 -16.43 20.58 16.51
C PRO A 179 -17.00 22.00 16.28
N ILE A 180 -17.93 22.39 17.14
CA ILE A 180 -18.53 23.74 17.11
C ILE A 180 -17.54 24.69 17.74
N TYR A 181 -17.10 25.68 16.99
CA TYR A 181 -16.23 26.74 17.45
C TYR A 181 -17.09 28.00 17.69
N GLU A 182 -17.26 28.41 18.95
CA GLU A 182 -17.93 29.64 19.27
C GLU A 182 -17.02 30.84 18.98
N ILE A 183 -17.40 31.65 18.01
CA ILE A 183 -16.68 32.86 17.65
C ILE A 183 -17.08 33.95 18.61
N SER A 184 -16.14 34.48 19.42
CA SER A 184 -16.38 35.65 20.23
C SER A 184 -16.61 36.91 19.39
N GLU A 185 -17.42 37.87 19.85
CA GLU A 185 -17.74 39.12 19.13
C GLU A 185 -16.50 39.89 18.61
N ALA A 186 -15.35 39.73 19.28
CA ALA A 186 -14.08 40.33 18.86
C ALA A 186 -13.50 39.75 17.56
N LEU A 187 -13.97 38.59 17.12
CA LEU A 187 -13.50 37.87 15.92
C LEU A 187 -14.42 38.05 14.71
N ASP A 188 -15.58 38.69 14.87
CA ASP A 188 -16.61 38.85 13.84
C ASP A 188 -16.14 39.66 12.59
N LYS A 189 -14.99 40.32 12.67
CA LYS A 189 -14.37 41.08 11.56
C LYS A 189 -13.18 40.39 10.92
N LYS A 190 -12.78 39.20 11.38
CA LYS A 190 -11.65 38.45 10.81
C LYS A 190 -12.09 37.59 9.63
N ARG A 191 -11.15 37.35 8.69
CA ARG A 191 -11.39 36.43 7.61
C ARG A 191 -11.44 34.98 8.14
N VAL A 192 -12.19 34.12 7.47
CA VAL A 192 -12.28 32.69 7.84
C VAL A 192 -10.89 32.05 7.93
N SER A 193 -9.94 32.43 7.05
CA SER A 193 -8.55 32.00 7.13
C SER A 193 -7.84 32.32 8.44
N ASP A 194 -8.16 33.50 9.02
CA ASP A 194 -7.53 33.95 10.27
C ASP A 194 -8.12 33.22 11.49
N LEU A 195 -9.39 32.79 11.38
CA LEU A 195 -10.07 31.98 12.38
C LEU A 195 -9.52 30.54 12.39
N LEU A 196 -9.23 29.94 11.22
CA LEU A 196 -8.68 28.59 11.11
C LEU A 196 -7.25 28.47 11.65
N VAL A 197 -6.49 29.58 11.70
CA VAL A 197 -5.13 29.60 12.28
C VAL A 197 -5.16 29.77 13.80
N SER A 198 -6.27 30.27 14.36
CA SER A 198 -6.43 30.52 15.81
C SER A 198 -7.21 29.42 16.54
N ALA A 199 -7.72 28.41 15.82
CA ALA A 199 -8.41 27.24 16.33
C ALA A 199 -7.46 26.05 16.50
#